data_11a6f31eec53b667e1bd6959957e0d83
#
_entry.id   11a6f31eec53b667e1bd6959957e0d83
#
_cell.length_a   1.000
_cell.length_b   1.000
_cell.length_c   1.000
_cell.angle_alpha   90.00
_cell.angle_beta   90.00
_cell.angle_gamma   90.00
#
_symmetry.space_group_name_H-M   'P 1'
#
loop_
_entity.id
_entity.type
_entity.pdbx_description
1 polymer ?
#
loop_
_entity_poly.entity_id
_entity_poly.type
_entity_poly.pdbx_seq_one_letter_code
_entity_poly.pdbx_strand_id
1 'polypeptide(L)'
;MAEANERLVVIRHAPYSSSELREGLDVALVAAAFGQAVSLLFLGQGVFALLKEQRVGAPGQKATLPTIDMLEMYDIENILIPTETLQAFNITADQLVEGVTLVPTSEMPDLFQRYTYVLNF
;
A
#
# COMPACT_ATOMS: atom_id res chain seq x y z
N MET A 1 4.41 17.25 10.39
CA MET A 1 3.27 17.38 11.30
C MET A 1 2.08 16.66 10.70
N ALA A 2 1.48 15.75 11.47
CA ALA A 2 0.30 15.04 11.00
C ALA A 2 -0.89 15.98 10.92
N GLU A 3 -1.61 15.92 9.84
CA GLU A 3 -2.83 16.69 9.70
C GLU A 3 -4.01 15.97 10.36
N ALA A 4 -4.98 16.73 10.83
CA ALA A 4 -6.12 16.18 11.56
C ALA A 4 -6.91 15.13 10.78
N ASN A 5 -6.84 15.16 9.44
CA ASN A 5 -7.60 14.24 8.57
C ASN A 5 -6.70 13.23 7.86
N GLU A 6 -5.46 13.06 8.32
CA GLU A 6 -4.55 12.13 7.69
C GLU A 6 -4.94 10.70 8.01
N ARG A 7 -5.02 9.86 6.97
CA ARG A 7 -5.44 8.47 7.07
C ARG A 7 -4.34 7.53 6.62
N LEU A 8 -4.20 6.43 7.33
CA LEU A 8 -3.32 5.34 6.93
C LEU A 8 -4.19 4.13 6.59
N VAL A 9 -4.10 3.67 5.36
CA VAL A 9 -4.76 2.44 4.93
C VAL A 9 -3.71 1.34 4.93
N VAL A 10 -3.93 0.32 5.77
CA VAL A 10 -3.01 -0.81 5.94
C VAL A 10 -3.57 -1.99 5.16
N ILE A 11 -2.76 -2.53 4.25
CA ILE A 11 -3.15 -3.65 3.40
C ILE A 11 -2.26 -4.85 3.72
N ARG A 12 -2.87 -5.93 4.18
CA ARG A 12 -2.19 -7.14 4.65
C ARG A 12 -2.40 -8.35 3.75
N HIS A 13 -3.36 -8.29 2.85
CA HIS A 13 -3.77 -9.44 2.05
C HIS A 13 -3.19 -9.39 0.65
N ALA A 14 -2.90 -10.58 0.10
CA ALA A 14 -2.39 -10.71 -1.25
C ALA A 14 -3.47 -10.35 -2.29
N PRO A 15 -3.05 -9.88 -3.49
CA PRO A 15 -4.02 -9.44 -4.52
C PRO A 15 -5.03 -10.51 -4.96
N TYR A 16 -4.67 -11.77 -4.83
CA TYR A 16 -5.46 -12.88 -5.36
C TYR A 16 -6.06 -13.76 -4.28
N SER A 17 -5.88 -13.44 -3.00
CA SER A 17 -6.38 -14.29 -1.92
C SER A 17 -7.79 -13.92 -1.47
N SER A 18 -8.18 -12.64 -1.62
CA SER A 18 -9.48 -12.14 -1.19
C SER A 18 -9.74 -10.78 -1.83
N SER A 19 -10.93 -10.23 -1.58
CA SER A 19 -11.29 -8.89 -2.06
C SER A 19 -10.73 -7.76 -1.19
N GLU A 20 -10.10 -8.07 -0.07
CA GLU A 20 -9.73 -7.06 0.92
C GLU A 20 -8.70 -6.05 0.40
N LEU A 21 -7.73 -6.51 -0.39
CA LEU A 21 -6.77 -5.59 -1.00
C LEU A 21 -7.47 -4.58 -1.90
N ARG A 22 -8.39 -5.05 -2.74
CA ARG A 22 -9.14 -4.16 -3.64
C ARG A 22 -10.01 -3.20 -2.85
N GLU A 23 -10.66 -3.67 -1.80
CA GLU A 23 -11.48 -2.80 -0.95
C GLU A 23 -10.63 -1.72 -0.29
N GLY A 24 -9.43 -2.07 0.19
CA GLY A 24 -8.51 -1.11 0.77
C GLY A 24 -8.07 -0.04 -0.22
N LEU A 25 -7.74 -0.45 -1.44
CA LEU A 25 -7.36 0.50 -2.49
C LEU A 25 -8.52 1.40 -2.87
N ASP A 26 -9.74 0.85 -2.96
CA ASP A 26 -10.92 1.65 -3.27
C ASP A 26 -11.19 2.69 -2.19
N VAL A 27 -11.06 2.31 -0.92
CA VAL A 27 -11.23 3.25 0.20
C VAL A 27 -10.21 4.37 0.11
N ALA A 28 -8.95 4.04 -0.18
CA ALA A 28 -7.89 5.03 -0.31
C ALA A 28 -8.18 6.01 -1.46
N LEU A 29 -8.59 5.50 -2.61
CA LEU A 29 -8.90 6.33 -3.77
C LEU A 29 -10.10 7.24 -3.52
N VAL A 30 -11.14 6.72 -2.88
CA VAL A 30 -12.34 7.52 -2.55
C VAL A 30 -11.96 8.63 -1.58
N ALA A 31 -11.21 8.33 -0.53
CA ALA A 31 -10.79 9.35 0.42
C ALA A 31 -9.95 10.42 -0.24
N ALA A 32 -9.01 10.04 -1.10
CA ALA A 32 -8.18 11.00 -1.82
C ALA A 32 -9.01 11.86 -2.77
N ALA A 33 -10.02 11.27 -3.42
CA ALA A 33 -10.90 12.00 -4.33
C ALA A 33 -11.69 13.09 -3.59
N PHE A 34 -11.94 12.89 -2.30
CA PHE A 34 -12.57 13.90 -1.46
C PHE A 34 -11.58 14.88 -0.83
N GLY A 35 -10.35 14.87 -1.27
CA GLY A 35 -9.33 15.82 -0.81
C GLY A 35 -8.68 15.47 0.52
N GLN A 36 -8.83 14.23 0.99
CA GLN A 36 -8.23 13.81 2.24
C GLN A 36 -6.81 13.30 2.03
N ALA A 37 -5.94 13.54 3.00
CA ALA A 37 -4.58 13.02 2.95
C ALA A 37 -4.59 11.54 3.30
N VAL A 38 -4.06 10.72 2.40
CA VAL A 38 -4.05 9.26 2.55
C VAL A 38 -2.65 8.74 2.30
N SER A 39 -2.21 7.82 3.16
CA SER A 39 -0.99 7.03 2.94
C SER A 39 -1.36 5.56 2.95
N LEU A 40 -0.60 4.75 2.23
CA LEU A 40 -0.79 3.31 2.18
C LEU A 40 0.41 2.60 2.82
N LEU A 41 0.12 1.58 3.61
CA LEU A 41 1.14 0.72 4.20
C LEU A 41 0.83 -0.72 3.83
N PHE A 42 1.72 -1.35 3.08
CA PHE A 42 1.56 -2.74 2.66
C PHE A 42 2.39 -3.63 3.58
N LEU A 43 1.71 -4.52 4.28
CA LEU A 43 2.33 -5.45 5.24
C LEU A 43 2.16 -6.90 4.75
N GLY A 44 3.08 -7.75 5.17
CA GLY A 44 2.99 -9.18 4.86
C GLY A 44 2.75 -9.42 3.38
N GLN A 45 1.77 -10.26 3.07
CA GLN A 45 1.48 -10.62 1.68
C GLN A 45 0.92 -9.47 0.84
N GLY A 46 0.50 -8.38 1.46
CA GLY A 46 0.06 -7.20 0.72
C GLY A 46 1.14 -6.63 -0.18
N VAL A 47 2.40 -6.85 0.17
CA VAL A 47 3.53 -6.33 -0.62
C VAL A 47 3.54 -6.88 -2.05
N PHE A 48 2.96 -8.04 -2.29
CA PHE A 48 2.92 -8.62 -3.63
C PHE A 48 2.14 -7.76 -4.63
N ALA A 49 1.26 -6.91 -4.16
CA ALA A 49 0.53 -5.98 -5.03
C ALA A 49 1.45 -4.93 -5.67
N LEU A 50 2.61 -4.71 -5.10
CA LEU A 50 3.55 -3.69 -5.56
C LEU A 50 4.66 -4.22 -6.45
N LEU A 51 4.64 -5.49 -6.82
CA LEU A 51 5.62 -6.07 -7.73
C LEU A 51 5.38 -5.57 -9.15
N LYS A 52 6.46 -5.15 -9.83
CA LYS A 52 6.38 -4.69 -11.21
C LYS A 52 5.91 -5.77 -12.16
N GLU A 53 6.45 -6.97 -11.99
CA GLU A 53 6.15 -8.10 -12.84
C GLU A 53 5.22 -9.04 -12.11
N GLN A 54 3.95 -8.98 -12.47
CA GLN A 54 2.96 -9.88 -11.94
C GLN A 54 2.67 -10.93 -13.00
N ARG A 55 2.65 -12.20 -12.57
CA ARG A 55 2.45 -13.28 -13.51
C ARG A 55 1.05 -13.26 -14.08
N VAL A 56 0.96 -13.35 -15.40
CA VAL A 56 -0.29 -13.46 -16.10
C VAL A 56 -0.90 -14.82 -15.79
N GLY A 57 -2.19 -14.84 -15.47
CA GLY A 57 -2.92 -16.08 -15.24
C GLY A 57 -3.46 -16.24 -13.83
N ALA A 58 -2.92 -15.52 -12.84
CA ALA A 58 -3.52 -15.53 -11.51
C ALA A 58 -4.73 -14.60 -11.50
N PRO A 59 -5.89 -15.05 -11.01
CA PRO A 59 -7.08 -14.20 -10.98
C PRO A 59 -6.83 -12.91 -10.17
N GLY A 60 -7.22 -11.79 -10.73
CA GLY A 60 -7.14 -10.49 -10.06
C GLY A 60 -5.81 -9.75 -10.22
N GLN A 61 -4.74 -10.41 -10.66
CA GLN A 61 -3.45 -9.73 -10.80
C GLN A 61 -3.48 -8.61 -11.85
N LYS A 62 -4.18 -8.82 -12.94
CA LYS A 62 -4.27 -7.80 -14.00
C LYS A 62 -4.94 -6.52 -13.54
N ALA A 63 -5.85 -6.63 -12.58
CA ALA A 63 -6.60 -5.47 -12.11
C ALA A 63 -5.85 -4.66 -11.05
N THR A 64 -4.82 -5.26 -10.44
CA THR A 64 -4.11 -4.61 -9.33
C THR A 64 -3.15 -3.52 -9.82
N LEU A 65 -2.34 -3.82 -10.84
CA LEU A 65 -1.36 -2.83 -11.33
C LEU A 65 -2.01 -1.55 -11.87
N PRO A 66 -3.08 -1.61 -12.68
CA PRO A 66 -3.74 -0.37 -13.10
C PRO A 66 -4.25 0.45 -11.92
N THR A 67 -4.74 -0.20 -10.88
CA THR A 67 -5.21 0.50 -9.68
C THR A 67 -4.04 1.15 -8.94
N ILE A 68 -2.91 0.44 -8.82
CA ILE A 68 -1.70 1.01 -8.22
C ILE A 68 -1.23 2.24 -9.01
N ASP A 69 -1.26 2.17 -10.33
CA ASP A 69 -0.88 3.31 -11.18
C ASP A 69 -1.79 4.52 -10.95
N MET A 70 -3.06 4.29 -10.63
CA MET A 70 -4.00 5.37 -10.35
C MET A 70 -3.70 6.11 -9.05
N LEU A 71 -2.97 5.51 -8.13
CA LEU A 71 -2.67 6.14 -6.84
C LEU A 71 -1.95 7.47 -7.03
N GLU A 72 -0.99 7.51 -7.94
CA GLU A 72 -0.25 8.73 -8.22
C GLU A 72 -1.16 9.82 -8.77
N MET A 73 -2.10 9.46 -9.63
CA MET A 73 -3.04 10.41 -10.22
C MET A 73 -3.96 11.04 -9.19
N TYR A 74 -4.18 10.37 -8.06
CA TYR A 74 -5.02 10.85 -6.97
C TYR A 74 -4.19 11.47 -5.84
N ASP A 75 -2.91 11.75 -6.12
CA ASP A 75 -1.97 12.38 -5.16
C ASP A 75 -1.70 11.53 -3.92
N ILE A 76 -1.84 10.21 -4.03
CA ILE A 76 -1.41 9.30 -2.97
C ILE A 76 0.07 9.00 -3.20
N GLU A 77 0.93 9.75 -2.52
CA GLU A 77 2.38 9.68 -2.74
C GLU A 77 3.09 8.77 -1.75
N ASN A 78 2.50 8.56 -0.57
CA ASN A 78 3.12 7.76 0.47
C ASN A 78 2.66 6.31 0.38
N ILE A 79 3.47 5.50 -0.30
CA ILE A 79 3.27 4.06 -0.42
C ILE A 79 4.43 3.42 0.33
N LEU A 80 4.13 2.82 1.49
CA LEU A 80 5.12 2.42 2.46
C LEU A 80 5.18 0.90 2.60
N ILE A 81 6.39 0.38 2.78
CA ILE A 81 6.63 -1.05 3.04
C ILE A 81 7.70 -1.15 4.14
N PRO A 82 7.51 -2.01 5.15
CA PRO A 82 8.59 -2.28 6.10
C PRO A 82 9.76 -2.96 5.38
N THR A 83 10.97 -2.49 5.66
CA THR A 83 12.18 -3.03 5.03
C THR A 83 12.30 -4.54 5.23
N GLU A 84 12.01 -5.01 6.43
CA GLU A 84 12.15 -6.42 6.77
C GLU A 84 11.15 -7.31 6.04
N THR A 85 10.04 -6.76 5.57
CA THR A 85 9.07 -7.53 4.77
C THR A 85 9.71 -7.98 3.46
N LEU A 86 10.50 -7.13 2.83
CA LEU A 86 11.19 -7.50 1.60
C LEU A 86 12.16 -8.65 1.83
N GLN A 87 12.89 -8.62 2.94
CA GLN A 87 13.82 -9.67 3.28
C GLN A 87 13.10 -11.00 3.52
N ALA A 88 11.96 -10.97 4.18
CA ALA A 88 11.18 -12.16 4.49
C ALA A 88 10.70 -12.87 3.22
N PHE A 89 10.41 -12.13 2.17
CA PHE A 89 9.91 -12.68 0.91
C PHE A 89 10.96 -12.76 -0.19
N ASN A 90 12.22 -12.46 0.13
CA ASN A 90 13.31 -12.43 -0.86
C ASN A 90 13.03 -11.50 -2.03
N ILE A 91 12.45 -10.34 -1.74
CA ILE A 91 12.13 -9.32 -2.74
C ILE A 91 13.18 -8.22 -2.66
N THR A 92 13.69 -7.79 -3.80
CA THR A 92 14.61 -6.66 -3.87
C THR A 92 13.84 -5.38 -4.24
N ALA A 93 14.37 -4.23 -3.86
CA ALA A 93 13.68 -2.95 -4.08
C ALA A 93 13.42 -2.68 -5.57
N ASP A 94 14.30 -3.15 -6.44
CA ASP A 94 14.14 -2.94 -7.89
C ASP A 94 12.99 -3.74 -8.51
N GLN A 95 12.46 -4.74 -7.78
CA GLN A 95 11.30 -5.49 -8.23
C GLN A 95 9.97 -4.78 -7.93
N LEU A 96 10.01 -3.72 -7.15
CA LEU A 96 8.82 -2.97 -6.76
C LEU A 96 8.53 -1.85 -7.75
N VAL A 97 7.25 -1.48 -7.85
CA VAL A 97 6.85 -0.30 -8.63
C VAL A 97 7.54 0.95 -8.07
N GLU A 98 7.67 1.98 -8.90
CA GLU A 98 8.27 3.22 -8.49
C GLU A 98 7.40 3.95 -7.46
N GLY A 99 8.04 4.77 -6.63
CA GLY A 99 7.34 5.58 -5.65
C GLY A 99 7.13 4.92 -4.30
N VAL A 100 7.62 3.70 -4.11
CA VAL A 100 7.53 3.01 -2.82
C VAL A 100 8.63 3.51 -1.88
N THR A 101 8.27 3.77 -0.63
CA THR A 101 9.21 4.16 0.42
C THR A 101 9.38 3.01 1.40
N LEU A 102 10.62 2.65 1.68
CA LEU A 102 10.93 1.60 2.65
C LEU A 102 11.07 2.22 4.04
N VAL A 103 10.41 1.62 5.02
CA VAL A 103 10.42 2.10 6.40
C VAL A 103 10.96 1.00 7.31
N PRO A 104 12.01 1.28 8.10
CA PRO A 104 12.50 0.28 9.05
C PRO A 104 11.39 -0.12 10.03
N THR A 105 11.33 -1.41 10.36
CA THR A 105 10.30 -1.92 11.28
C THR A 105 10.35 -1.22 12.63
N SER A 106 11.54 -0.81 13.07
CA SER A 106 11.69 -0.09 14.33
C SER A 106 10.96 1.24 14.36
N GLU A 107 10.63 1.81 13.20
CA GLU A 107 9.92 3.09 13.11
C GLU A 107 8.41 2.94 12.97
N MET A 108 7.91 1.71 12.92
CA MET A 108 6.48 1.47 12.77
C MET A 108 5.62 2.08 13.89
N PRO A 109 6.00 1.97 15.18
CA PRO A 109 5.17 2.60 16.22
C PRO A 109 5.01 4.09 16.02
N ASP A 110 6.10 4.79 15.68
CA ASP A 110 6.04 6.23 15.43
C ASP A 110 5.21 6.55 14.20
N LEU A 111 5.32 5.72 13.16
CA LEU A 111 4.53 5.88 11.96
C LEU A 111 3.03 5.83 12.26
N PHE A 112 2.59 4.82 12.99
CA PHE A 112 1.16 4.68 13.32
C PHE A 112 0.64 5.85 14.13
N GLN A 113 1.48 6.45 14.97
CA GLN A 113 1.06 7.58 15.81
C GLN A 113 0.86 8.86 15.02
N ARG A 114 1.39 8.96 13.80
CA ARG A 114 1.25 10.16 12.99
C ARG A 114 -0.12 10.31 12.36
N TYR A 115 -0.89 9.23 12.33
CA TYR A 115 -2.16 9.22 11.60
C TYR A 115 -3.34 9.29 12.55
N THR A 116 -4.33 10.10 12.19
CA THR A 116 -5.57 10.22 12.95
C THR A 116 -6.41 8.96 12.84
N TYR A 117 -6.45 8.37 11.65
CA TYR A 117 -7.25 7.19 11.38
C TYR A 117 -6.38 6.11 10.75
N VAL A 118 -6.53 4.89 11.24
CA VAL A 118 -5.84 3.71 10.68
C VAL A 118 -6.92 2.70 10.31
N LEU A 119 -6.96 2.34 9.04
CA LEU A 119 -7.94 1.39 8.50
C LEU A 119 -7.21 0.15 8.01
N ASN A 120 -7.67 -1.02 8.42
CA ASN A 120 -7.00 -2.30 8.11
C ASN A 120 -7.81 -3.13 7.13
N PHE A 121 -7.09 -3.66 6.13
CA PHE A 121 -7.68 -4.53 5.12
C PHE A 121 -6.89 -5.79 4.88
#